data_649c972ed45fcf418c76a7d52554f999
#
_entry.id   649c972ed45fcf418c76a7d52554f999
#
_cell.length_a   1.000
_cell.length_b   1.000
_cell.length_c   1.000
_cell.angle_alpha   90.00
_cell.angle_beta   90.00
_cell.angle_gamma   90.00
#
_symmetry.space_group_name_H-M   'P 1'
#
loop_
_entity.id
_entity.type
_entity.pdbx_description
1 polymer ?
#
loop_
_entity_poly.entity_id
_entity_poly.type
_entity_poly.pdbx_seq_one_letter_code
_entity_poly.pdbx_strand_id
1 'polypeptide(L)'
;DGGGPAAAKRMAEIADARLSVSLSEEMAQGLVDVEQRDGKVFVSVGSGGAFGSGSADMTAEAEKIMDSLVRAASTSNGQITVTGHTDNVPISGGEFKDNWELAAARAASVVRAIAADGRIDPARLVAMSKGDTAPIADNATEEGRAKNRRIEITIDYEGATPPANN
;
A
#
# COMPACT_ATOMS: atom_id res chain seq x y z
N ASP A 1 -1.03 16.04 -23.75
CA ASP A 1 -0.43 16.69 -22.58
C ASP A 1 -1.21 16.34 -21.34
N GLY A 2 -1.00 15.16 -20.81
CA GLY A 2 -1.88 14.70 -19.76
C GLY A 2 -1.44 14.99 -18.33
N GLY A 3 -0.24 15.53 -18.10
CA GLY A 3 0.38 15.28 -16.82
C GLY A 3 0.82 16.48 -15.99
N GLY A 4 0.16 17.60 -16.06
CA GLY A 4 0.51 18.75 -15.22
C GLY A 4 0.20 18.54 -13.75
N PRO A 5 0.79 19.35 -12.82
CA PRO A 5 0.55 19.24 -11.38
C PRO A 5 -0.92 19.35 -10.97
N ALA A 6 -1.68 20.22 -11.68
CA ALA A 6 -3.11 20.37 -11.42
C ALA A 6 -3.91 19.11 -11.80
N ALA A 7 -3.54 18.44 -12.89
CA ALA A 7 -4.16 17.18 -13.29
C ALA A 7 -3.82 16.06 -12.29
N ALA A 8 -2.57 15.96 -11.82
CA ALA A 8 -2.16 15.02 -10.82
C ALA A 8 -2.93 15.21 -9.50
N LYS A 9 -3.08 16.44 -9.07
CA LYS A 9 -3.85 16.79 -7.86
C LYS A 9 -5.30 16.34 -7.99
N ARG A 10 -5.96 16.60 -9.12
CA ARG A 10 -7.34 16.17 -9.34
C ARG A 10 -7.49 14.65 -9.32
N MET A 11 -6.59 13.94 -9.99
CA MET A 11 -6.60 12.46 -9.99
C MET A 11 -6.40 11.90 -8.60
N ALA A 12 -5.49 12.47 -7.81
CA ALA A 12 -5.27 12.07 -6.43
C ALA A 12 -6.49 12.32 -5.54
N GLU A 13 -7.14 13.48 -5.68
CA GLU A 13 -8.36 13.81 -4.93
C GLU A 13 -9.51 12.85 -5.25
N ILE A 14 -9.69 12.49 -6.51
CA ILE A 14 -10.71 11.53 -6.94
C ILE A 14 -10.42 10.14 -6.37
N ALA A 15 -9.18 9.68 -6.45
CA ALA A 15 -8.79 8.38 -5.92
C ALA A 15 -8.94 8.32 -4.40
N ASP A 16 -8.52 9.37 -3.69
CA ASP A 16 -8.71 9.49 -2.24
C ASP A 16 -10.18 9.40 -1.87
N ALA A 17 -11.04 10.13 -2.55
CA ALA A 17 -12.49 10.11 -2.30
C ALA A 17 -13.09 8.73 -2.51
N ARG A 18 -12.72 8.05 -3.60
CA ARG A 18 -13.20 6.68 -3.89
C ARG A 18 -12.73 5.68 -2.85
N LEU A 19 -11.47 5.73 -2.46
CA LEU A 19 -10.90 4.84 -1.44
C LEU A 19 -11.53 5.10 -0.08
N SER A 20 -11.71 6.35 0.30
CA SER A 20 -12.30 6.73 1.59
C SER A 20 -13.75 6.26 1.71
N VAL A 21 -14.49 6.20 0.61
CA VAL A 21 -15.85 5.65 0.59
C VAL A 21 -15.81 4.12 0.64
N SER A 22 -15.05 3.47 -0.24
CA SER A 22 -15.03 2.01 -0.33
C SER A 22 -14.37 1.34 0.87
N LEU A 23 -13.45 2.03 1.57
CA LEU A 23 -12.72 1.51 2.74
C LEU A 23 -13.15 2.18 4.06
N SER A 24 -14.31 2.84 4.09
CA SER A 24 -14.76 3.59 5.28
C SER A 24 -14.86 2.71 6.53
N GLU A 25 -15.31 1.49 6.38
CA GLU A 25 -15.41 0.52 7.49
C GLU A 25 -14.03 0.13 8.02
N GLU A 26 -13.11 -0.21 7.15
CA GLU A 26 -11.75 -0.57 7.48
C GLU A 26 -10.98 0.61 8.09
N MET A 27 -11.22 1.81 7.60
CA MET A 27 -10.64 3.04 8.17
C MET A 27 -11.18 3.30 9.58
N ALA A 28 -12.49 3.11 9.80
CA ALA A 28 -13.11 3.26 11.13
C ALA A 28 -12.57 2.24 12.14
N GLN A 29 -12.18 1.06 11.67
CA GLN A 29 -11.57 0.02 12.50
C GLN A 29 -10.06 0.22 12.71
N GLY A 30 -9.47 1.22 12.09
CA GLY A 30 -8.03 1.48 12.19
C GLY A 30 -7.15 0.52 11.38
N LEU A 31 -7.71 -0.24 10.44
CA LEU A 31 -6.98 -1.21 9.62
C LEU A 31 -6.27 -0.54 8.44
N VAL A 32 -6.81 0.55 7.95
CA VAL A 32 -6.33 1.28 6.76
C VAL A 32 -6.38 2.76 7.05
N ASP A 33 -5.37 3.48 6.55
CA ASP A 33 -5.37 4.93 6.51
C ASP A 33 -5.15 5.40 5.07
N VAL A 34 -5.85 6.44 4.65
CA VAL A 34 -5.77 7.00 3.30
C VAL A 34 -5.54 8.50 3.38
N GLU A 35 -4.49 8.97 2.72
CA GLU A 35 -4.16 10.40 2.63
C GLU A 35 -3.86 10.76 1.18
N GLN A 36 -4.09 12.01 0.82
CA GLN A 36 -3.59 12.55 -0.45
C GLN A 36 -2.81 13.82 -0.20
N ARG A 37 -1.73 14.01 -0.94
CA ARG A 37 -0.93 15.25 -0.96
C ARG A 37 -0.01 15.24 -2.18
N ASP A 38 0.27 16.40 -2.70
CA ASP A 38 1.26 16.60 -3.79
C ASP A 38 1.02 15.71 -5.02
N GLY A 39 -0.25 15.46 -5.36
CA GLY A 39 -0.60 14.62 -6.51
C GLY A 39 -0.39 13.13 -6.28
N LYS A 40 -0.28 12.70 -5.03
CA LYS A 40 -0.09 11.31 -4.64
C LYS A 40 -1.15 10.87 -3.66
N VAL A 41 -1.49 9.59 -3.68
CA VAL A 41 -2.33 8.95 -2.68
C VAL A 41 -1.48 7.96 -1.89
N PHE A 42 -1.56 8.04 -0.58
CA PHE A 42 -0.86 7.17 0.36
C PHE A 42 -1.87 6.31 1.09
N VAL A 43 -1.74 5.00 0.94
CA VAL A 43 -2.59 4.01 1.63
C VAL A 43 -1.70 3.21 2.56
N SER A 44 -2.00 3.24 3.85
CA SER A 44 -1.27 2.47 4.85
C SER A 44 -2.17 1.38 5.41
N VAL A 45 -1.67 0.14 5.39
CA VAL A 45 -2.41 -1.04 5.87
C VAL A 45 -1.59 -1.70 6.97
N GLY A 46 -2.18 -1.87 8.15
CA GLY A 46 -1.52 -2.57 9.24
C GLY A 46 -1.26 -4.04 8.91
N SER A 47 -0.03 -4.50 9.15
CA SER A 47 0.35 -5.88 8.83
C SER A 47 -0.38 -6.92 9.66
N GLY A 48 -0.80 -6.58 10.88
CA GLY A 48 -1.50 -7.50 11.77
C GLY A 48 -2.84 -7.99 11.23
N GLY A 49 -3.54 -7.16 10.45
CA GLY A 49 -4.77 -7.54 9.77
C GLY A 49 -4.58 -8.07 8.36
N ALA A 50 -3.43 -7.78 7.75
CA ALA A 50 -3.17 -8.09 6.34
C ALA A 50 -2.45 -9.42 6.13
N PHE A 51 -1.67 -9.86 7.11
CA PHE A 51 -0.86 -11.09 7.05
C PHE A 51 -0.92 -11.86 8.35
N GLY A 52 -0.72 -13.17 8.28
CA GLY A 52 -0.46 -13.96 9.47
C GLY A 52 0.87 -13.57 10.12
N SER A 53 1.05 -13.86 11.40
CA SER A 53 2.30 -13.58 12.12
C SER A 53 3.49 -14.28 11.43
N GLY A 54 4.53 -13.52 11.12
CA GLY A 54 5.71 -14.02 10.43
C GLY A 54 5.46 -14.52 9.00
N SER A 55 4.29 -14.26 8.43
CA SER A 55 3.87 -14.73 7.12
C SER A 55 3.79 -13.57 6.11
N ALA A 56 3.98 -13.89 4.85
CA ALA A 56 3.72 -13.01 3.72
C ALA A 56 2.46 -13.41 2.94
N ASP A 57 1.65 -14.31 3.47
CA ASP A 57 0.37 -14.71 2.86
C ASP A 57 -0.72 -13.73 3.30
N MET A 58 -1.40 -13.15 2.33
CA MET A 58 -2.45 -12.17 2.57
C MET A 58 -3.72 -12.81 3.12
N THR A 59 -4.35 -12.11 4.06
CA THR A 59 -5.68 -12.47 4.57
C THR A 59 -6.77 -12.10 3.55
N ALA A 60 -7.97 -12.68 3.71
CA ALA A 60 -9.13 -12.31 2.89
C ALA A 60 -9.47 -10.81 3.04
N GLU A 61 -9.27 -10.25 4.23
CA GLU A 61 -9.45 -8.81 4.49
C GLU A 61 -8.50 -7.97 3.65
N ALA A 62 -7.22 -8.36 3.59
CA ALA A 62 -6.23 -7.67 2.77
C ALA A 62 -6.57 -7.74 1.28
N GLU A 63 -7.04 -8.90 0.80
CA GLU A 63 -7.47 -9.05 -0.60
C GLU A 63 -8.63 -8.11 -0.95
N LYS A 64 -9.57 -7.93 -0.04
CA LYS A 64 -10.69 -6.99 -0.21
C LYS A 64 -10.19 -5.54 -0.30
N ILE A 65 -9.24 -5.17 0.56
CA ILE A 65 -8.60 -3.85 0.53
C ILE A 65 -7.90 -3.64 -0.83
N MET A 66 -7.20 -4.65 -1.31
CA MET A 66 -6.51 -4.57 -2.61
C MET A 66 -7.47 -4.43 -3.78
N ASP A 67 -8.65 -5.06 -3.74
CA ASP A 67 -9.67 -4.87 -4.76
C ASP A 67 -10.14 -3.41 -4.84
N SER A 68 -10.37 -2.77 -3.70
CA SER A 68 -10.71 -1.34 -3.65
C SER A 68 -9.59 -0.47 -4.20
N LEU A 69 -8.34 -0.80 -3.86
CA LEU A 69 -7.16 -0.11 -4.37
C LEU A 69 -7.07 -0.21 -5.90
N VAL A 70 -7.22 -1.40 -6.44
CA VAL A 70 -7.16 -1.65 -7.89
C VAL A 70 -8.24 -0.85 -8.63
N ARG A 71 -9.46 -0.84 -8.11
CA ARG A 71 -10.55 -0.05 -8.72
C ARG A 71 -10.22 1.43 -8.78
N ALA A 72 -9.65 1.99 -7.70
CA ALA A 72 -9.25 3.39 -7.67
C ALA A 72 -8.06 3.67 -8.59
N ALA A 73 -7.06 2.79 -8.59
CA ALA A 73 -5.81 2.98 -9.33
C ALA A 73 -5.92 2.68 -10.84
N SER A 74 -6.94 1.93 -11.27
CA SER A 74 -7.10 1.55 -12.68
C SER A 74 -7.59 2.70 -13.58
N THR A 75 -7.92 3.85 -13.00
CA THR A 75 -8.42 5.01 -13.73
C THR A 75 -7.32 5.89 -14.33
N SER A 76 -6.06 5.53 -14.11
CA SER A 76 -4.91 6.24 -14.69
C SER A 76 -3.73 5.29 -14.82
N ASN A 77 -2.59 5.79 -15.29
CA ASN A 77 -1.36 5.01 -15.45
C ASN A 77 -0.25 5.41 -14.47
N GLY A 78 -0.59 6.02 -13.35
CA GLY A 78 0.38 6.41 -12.32
C GLY A 78 1.14 5.23 -11.73
N GLN A 79 2.40 5.46 -11.33
CA GLN A 79 3.22 4.43 -10.70
C GLN A 79 2.66 4.06 -9.31
N ILE A 80 2.66 2.78 -9.01
CA ILE A 80 2.21 2.24 -7.71
C ILE A 80 3.42 1.59 -7.04
N THR A 81 3.82 2.14 -5.90
CA THR A 81 4.93 1.62 -5.10
C THR A 81 4.37 1.01 -3.81
N VAL A 82 4.72 -0.24 -3.57
CA VAL A 82 4.34 -0.96 -2.34
C VAL A 82 5.60 -1.12 -1.49
N THR A 83 5.58 -0.57 -0.28
CA THR A 83 6.72 -0.61 0.64
C THR A 83 6.36 -1.35 1.92
N GLY A 84 7.12 -2.39 2.23
CA GLY A 84 6.98 -3.13 3.49
C GLY A 84 7.81 -2.51 4.60
N HIS A 85 7.23 -2.43 5.79
CA HIS A 85 7.86 -1.96 7.03
C HIS A 85 7.61 -2.93 8.16
N THR A 86 8.60 -3.07 9.04
CA THR A 86 8.49 -3.89 10.25
C THR A 86 8.74 -3.06 11.50
N ASP A 87 8.46 -3.64 12.67
CA ASP A 87 9.02 -3.13 13.93
C ASP A 87 10.52 -3.51 14.02
N ASN A 88 11.17 -3.14 15.12
CA ASN A 88 12.59 -3.41 15.31
C ASN A 88 12.87 -4.72 16.07
N VAL A 89 11.87 -5.54 16.33
CA VAL A 89 12.09 -6.84 16.96
C VAL A 89 12.72 -7.78 15.93
N PRO A 90 13.93 -8.32 16.20
CA PRO A 90 14.55 -9.26 15.27
C PRO A 90 13.69 -10.51 15.11
N ILE A 91 13.58 -11.01 13.89
CA ILE A 91 12.95 -12.30 13.62
C ILE A 91 14.02 -13.38 13.48
N SER A 92 13.71 -14.59 13.94
CA SER A 92 14.61 -15.72 13.83
C SER A 92 13.82 -17.03 13.83
N GLY A 93 14.39 -18.05 13.18
CA GLY A 93 13.81 -19.40 13.18
C GLY A 93 12.60 -19.61 12.29
N GLY A 94 12.20 -18.59 11.52
CA GLY A 94 11.08 -18.66 10.59
C GLY A 94 11.52 -18.81 9.14
N GLU A 95 10.57 -18.57 8.24
CA GLU A 95 10.76 -18.63 6.78
C GLU A 95 11.70 -17.54 6.25
N PHE A 96 11.75 -16.38 6.93
CA PHE A 96 12.52 -15.22 6.49
C PHE A 96 13.74 -15.01 7.38
N LYS A 97 14.85 -14.59 6.77
CA LYS A 97 16.14 -14.39 7.46
C LYS A 97 16.14 -13.22 8.41
N ASP A 98 15.45 -12.13 8.05
CA ASP A 98 15.44 -10.88 8.80
C ASP A 98 14.22 -10.03 8.42
N ASN A 99 14.12 -8.87 9.04
CA ASN A 99 13.03 -7.93 8.78
C ASN A 99 13.06 -7.36 7.35
N TRP A 100 14.23 -7.26 6.75
CA TRP A 100 14.34 -6.84 5.35
C TRP A 100 13.62 -7.80 4.42
N GLU A 101 13.88 -9.09 4.60
CA GLU A 101 13.29 -10.14 3.77
C GLU A 101 11.79 -10.29 4.00
N LEU A 102 11.34 -10.25 5.26
CA LEU A 102 9.91 -10.30 5.59
C LEU A 102 9.15 -9.15 4.94
N ALA A 103 9.65 -7.93 5.10
CA ALA A 103 9.01 -6.75 4.51
C ALA A 103 8.99 -6.80 2.98
N ALA A 104 10.09 -7.26 2.37
CA ALA A 104 10.16 -7.42 0.92
C ALA A 104 9.17 -8.48 0.42
N ALA A 105 9.06 -9.60 1.11
CA ALA A 105 8.12 -10.68 0.75
C ALA A 105 6.67 -10.23 0.85
N ARG A 106 6.34 -9.46 1.88
CA ARG A 106 5.00 -8.90 2.05
C ARG A 106 4.66 -7.89 0.96
N ALA A 107 5.59 -7.00 0.64
CA ALA A 107 5.41 -6.04 -0.48
C ALA A 107 5.24 -6.79 -1.81
N ALA A 108 6.03 -7.83 -2.06
CA ALA A 108 5.91 -8.64 -3.26
C ALA A 108 4.57 -9.38 -3.34
N SER A 109 4.04 -9.87 -2.22
CA SER A 109 2.72 -10.51 -2.17
C SER A 109 1.61 -9.54 -2.58
N VAL A 110 1.68 -8.31 -2.11
CA VAL A 110 0.73 -7.26 -2.49
C VAL A 110 0.83 -6.95 -3.98
N VAL A 111 2.04 -6.76 -4.49
CA VAL A 111 2.29 -6.49 -5.92
C VAL A 111 1.74 -7.63 -6.78
N ARG A 112 2.00 -8.89 -6.40
CA ARG A 112 1.46 -10.05 -7.13
C ARG A 112 -0.07 -10.06 -7.16
N ALA A 113 -0.71 -9.72 -6.03
CA ALA A 113 -2.17 -9.67 -5.96
C ALA A 113 -2.73 -8.58 -6.87
N ILE A 114 -2.11 -7.42 -6.89
CA ILE A 114 -2.52 -6.32 -7.78
C ILE A 114 -2.33 -6.72 -9.25
N ALA A 115 -1.18 -7.31 -9.59
CA ALA A 115 -0.88 -7.73 -10.96
C ALA A 115 -1.82 -8.83 -11.44
N ALA A 116 -2.18 -9.77 -10.57
CA ALA A 116 -3.05 -10.90 -10.91
C ALA A 116 -4.49 -10.47 -11.22
N ASP A 117 -4.93 -9.32 -10.72
CA ASP A 117 -6.26 -8.79 -10.99
C ASP A 117 -6.48 -8.49 -12.48
N GLY A 118 -5.45 -8.06 -13.20
CA GLY A 118 -5.47 -7.81 -14.63
C GLY A 118 -5.88 -6.39 -15.05
N ARG A 119 -6.36 -5.57 -14.14
CA ARG A 119 -6.74 -4.17 -14.46
C ARG A 119 -5.57 -3.20 -14.40
N ILE A 120 -4.46 -3.59 -13.77
CA ILE A 120 -3.27 -2.76 -13.60
C ILE A 120 -2.13 -3.35 -14.43
N ASP A 121 -1.50 -2.51 -15.26
CA ASP A 121 -0.30 -2.92 -15.99
C ASP A 121 0.83 -3.19 -14.99
N PRO A 122 1.43 -4.39 -14.96
CA PRO A 122 2.52 -4.71 -14.05
C PRO A 122 3.72 -3.75 -14.15
N ALA A 123 3.93 -3.09 -15.29
CA ALA A 123 4.99 -2.11 -15.47
C ALA A 123 4.84 -0.87 -14.56
N ARG A 124 3.64 -0.65 -14.01
CA ARG A 124 3.38 0.43 -13.04
C ARG A 124 3.80 0.06 -11.60
N LEU A 125 4.09 -1.22 -11.33
CA LEU A 125 4.22 -1.74 -9.97
C LEU A 125 5.68 -1.81 -9.53
N VAL A 126 5.95 -1.38 -8.28
CA VAL A 126 7.25 -1.49 -7.63
C VAL A 126 7.04 -2.06 -6.23
N ALA A 127 7.83 -3.07 -5.87
CA ALA A 127 7.88 -3.60 -4.50
C ALA A 127 9.17 -3.16 -3.83
N MET A 128 9.08 -2.65 -2.60
CA MET A 128 10.22 -2.17 -1.81
C MET A 128 10.17 -2.67 -0.39
N SER A 129 11.33 -2.82 0.23
CA SER A 129 11.46 -3.06 1.66
C SER A 129 12.24 -1.93 2.33
N LYS A 130 11.72 -1.44 3.44
CA LYS A 130 12.44 -0.56 4.37
C LYS A 130 12.85 -1.31 5.65
N GLY A 131 12.42 -2.57 5.82
CA GLY A 131 12.68 -3.29 7.06
C GLY A 131 12.19 -2.51 8.26
N ASP A 132 13.04 -2.36 9.28
CA ASP A 132 12.74 -1.60 10.49
C ASP A 132 13.29 -0.16 10.48
N THR A 133 13.75 0.33 9.31
CA THR A 133 14.50 1.59 9.22
C THR A 133 13.67 2.85 9.14
N ALA A 134 12.35 2.75 9.01
CA ALA A 134 11.47 3.91 8.88
C ALA A 134 10.28 3.83 9.87
N PRO A 135 10.56 3.85 11.19
CA PRO A 135 9.50 3.79 12.18
C PRO A 135 8.65 5.06 12.17
N ILE A 136 7.34 4.90 12.39
CA ILE A 136 6.39 6.01 12.55
C ILE A 136 5.91 6.14 14.00
N ALA A 137 6.27 5.19 14.86
CA ALA A 137 5.87 5.18 16.27
C ALA A 137 6.99 4.55 17.12
N ASP A 138 6.81 4.59 18.44
CA ASP A 138 7.79 4.10 19.40
C ASP A 138 7.82 2.56 19.41
N ASN A 139 8.97 1.98 19.08
CA ASN A 139 9.20 0.54 19.14
C ASN A 139 9.28 -0.03 20.57
N ALA A 140 9.38 0.83 21.58
CA ALA A 140 9.43 0.38 22.98
C ALA A 140 8.07 -0.15 23.49
N THR A 141 6.97 0.23 22.84
CA THR A 141 5.63 -0.21 23.20
C THR A 141 5.05 -1.13 22.14
N GLU A 142 4.18 -2.08 22.53
CA GLU A 142 3.47 -2.92 21.56
C GLU A 142 2.56 -2.10 20.64
N GLU A 143 1.92 -1.06 21.18
CA GLU A 143 1.09 -0.15 20.36
C GLU A 143 1.91 0.52 19.27
N GLY A 144 3.11 1.00 19.61
CA GLY A 144 4.02 1.62 18.65
C GLY A 144 4.55 0.63 17.63
N ARG A 145 4.95 -0.56 18.08
CA ARG A 145 5.40 -1.63 17.18
C ARG A 145 4.31 -2.03 16.17
N ALA A 146 3.07 -2.14 16.63
CA ALA A 146 1.95 -2.48 15.74
C ALA A 146 1.76 -1.45 14.63
N LYS A 147 1.96 -0.17 14.93
CA LYS A 147 1.91 0.91 13.92
C LYS A 147 3.07 0.84 12.93
N ASN A 148 4.23 0.41 13.40
CA ASN A 148 5.41 0.27 12.54
C ASN A 148 5.28 -0.92 11.58
N ARG A 149 4.59 -1.98 11.97
CA ARG A 149 4.31 -3.16 11.13
C ARG A 149 3.20 -2.83 10.14
N ARG A 150 3.58 -2.35 8.96
CA ARG A 150 2.63 -1.89 7.96
C ARG A 150 3.14 -2.08 6.53
N ILE A 151 2.19 -2.06 5.60
CA ILE A 151 2.45 -1.89 4.17
C ILE A 151 1.99 -0.50 3.78
N GLU A 152 2.84 0.25 3.11
CA GLU A 152 2.49 1.54 2.53
C GLU A 152 2.40 1.41 1.02
N ILE A 153 1.29 1.87 0.45
CA ILE A 153 1.06 1.86 -0.99
C ILE A 153 0.93 3.31 -1.44
N THR A 154 1.80 3.72 -2.36
CA THR A 154 1.77 5.07 -2.91
C THR A 154 1.38 5.00 -4.37
N ILE A 155 0.33 5.73 -4.75
CA ILE A 155 -0.05 5.93 -6.14
C ILE A 155 0.40 7.33 -6.52
N ASP A 156 1.32 7.43 -7.48
CA ASP A 156 1.87 8.70 -7.94
C ASP A 156 1.19 9.11 -9.24
N TYR A 157 0.39 10.17 -9.18
CA TYR A 157 -0.32 10.69 -10.35
C TYR A 157 0.48 11.76 -11.10
N GLU A 158 1.65 12.13 -10.62
CA GLU A 158 2.52 13.08 -11.31
C GLU A 158 2.99 12.46 -12.63
N GLY A 159 2.73 13.16 -13.73
CA GLY A 159 3.01 12.62 -15.06
C GLY A 159 2.04 11.55 -15.55
N ALA A 160 1.07 11.13 -14.73
CA ALA A 160 0.06 10.16 -15.15
C ALA A 160 -0.94 10.77 -16.11
N THR A 161 -1.51 9.93 -16.98
CA THR A 161 -2.58 10.34 -17.88
C THR A 161 -3.93 9.76 -17.42
N PRO A 162 -5.02 10.52 -17.56
CA PRO A 162 -6.36 9.97 -17.34
C PRO A 162 -6.66 8.91 -18.41
N PRO A 163 -7.64 8.03 -18.18
CA PRO A 163 -8.04 7.06 -19.18
C PRO A 163 -8.52 7.77 -20.46
N ALA A 164 -8.28 7.13 -21.58
CA ALA A 164 -8.77 7.64 -22.85
C ALA A 164 -10.31 7.71 -22.81
N ASN A 165 -10.85 8.86 -23.23
CA ASN A 165 -12.30 8.97 -23.41
C ASN A 165 -12.68 8.14 -24.64
N ASN A 166 -13.43 7.09 -24.45
CA ASN A 166 -14.04 6.34 -25.53
C ASN A 166 -15.32 7.03 -25.99
#